data_080d17634b63027a96febd01fb8367ba
#
_entry.id   080d17634b63027a96febd01fb8367ba
#
_cell.length_a   1.000
_cell.length_b   1.000
_cell.length_c   1.000
_cell.angle_alpha   90.00
_cell.angle_beta   90.00
_cell.angle_gamma   90.00
#
_symmetry.space_group_name_H-M   'P 1'
#
loop_
_entity.id
_entity.type
_entity.pdbx_description
1 polymer ?
#
loop_
_entity_poly.entity_id
_entity_poly.type
_entity_poly.pdbx_seq_one_letter_code
_entity_poly.pdbx_strand_id
1 'polypeptide(L)'
;MYIADLHIHSRFSRATSKDGDLPHLDWWARRKGIRMVGTGDFTHPAWRAELREQLVPAGEGVYTLRQDLRLPDVAPGEAPRFVITGEISCIYKRHGRTRKVHNLILLPSLEAADELSARLEAIGNIHSDGRPILGLDSRDLLELTLDTCPDAEFIPAHIWTPHFSLFGAFSGFDSLEECFGDLAPCVCAVETGLSSCLLYTSDAA
;
A
#
# COMPACT_ATOMS: atom_id res chain seq x y z
N MET A 1 12.05 -18.50 -7.58
CA MET A 1 10.94 -18.09 -6.68
C MET A 1 11.52 -17.14 -5.63
N TYR A 2 10.86 -16.03 -5.35
CA TYR A 2 11.26 -15.06 -4.33
C TYR A 2 10.03 -14.70 -3.47
N ILE A 3 10.29 -14.19 -2.26
CA ILE A 3 9.25 -13.72 -1.33
C ILE A 3 9.18 -12.21 -1.47
N ALA A 4 7.97 -11.68 -1.61
CA ALA A 4 7.67 -10.26 -1.59
C ALA A 4 6.73 -9.95 -0.41
N ASP A 5 6.93 -8.80 0.23
CA ASP A 5 6.03 -8.22 1.23
C ASP A 5 5.74 -6.78 0.77
N LEU A 6 4.59 -6.59 0.13
CA LEU A 6 4.25 -5.34 -0.55
C LEU A 6 3.28 -4.47 0.24
N HIS A 7 2.65 -5.02 1.28
CA HIS A 7 1.70 -4.31 2.12
C HIS A 7 2.25 -4.15 3.54
N ILE A 8 3.01 -3.11 3.73
CA ILE A 8 3.59 -2.73 5.03
C ILE A 8 3.28 -1.28 5.35
N HIS A 9 3.57 -0.89 6.58
CA HIS A 9 3.47 0.49 7.05
C HIS A 9 4.78 0.97 7.65
N SER A 10 5.08 2.23 7.44
CA SER A 10 6.22 2.92 8.06
C SER A 10 5.89 3.38 9.49
N ARG A 11 6.89 3.95 10.15
CA ARG A 11 6.72 4.58 11.47
C ARG A 11 5.79 5.79 11.50
N PHE A 12 5.38 6.29 10.33
CA PHE A 12 4.44 7.41 10.21
C PHE A 12 2.97 6.97 10.25
N SER A 13 2.70 5.69 10.16
CA SER A 13 1.37 5.14 10.37
C SER A 13 1.08 4.85 11.84
N ARG A 14 -0.18 5.01 12.25
CA ARG A 14 -0.62 4.70 13.61
C ARG A 14 -0.47 3.22 13.94
N ALA A 15 -0.13 2.96 15.21
CA ALA A 15 0.01 1.61 15.76
C ALA A 15 1.14 0.77 15.10
N THR A 16 2.15 1.43 14.51
CA THR A 16 3.34 0.78 13.96
C THR A 16 4.55 0.92 14.90
N SER A 17 5.61 0.17 14.61
CA SER A 17 6.88 0.29 15.32
C SER A 17 7.56 1.62 15.00
N LYS A 18 8.26 2.19 15.98
CA LYS A 18 9.16 3.34 15.75
C LYS A 18 10.35 2.98 14.85
N ASP A 19 10.69 1.69 14.75
CA ASP A 19 11.71 1.12 13.89
C ASP A 19 11.15 0.77 12.49
N GLY A 20 9.98 1.27 12.13
CA GLY A 20 9.42 1.17 10.78
C GLY A 20 10.08 2.15 9.82
N ASP A 21 11.42 2.12 9.71
CA ASP A 21 12.25 2.91 8.81
C ASP A 21 12.99 2.02 7.81
N LEU A 22 13.56 2.62 6.77
CA LEU A 22 14.21 1.87 5.69
C LEU A 22 15.39 1.00 6.13
N PRO A 23 16.29 1.44 7.04
CA PRO A 23 17.35 0.59 7.54
C PRO A 23 16.84 -0.68 8.23
N HIS A 24 15.80 -0.57 9.06
CA HIS A 24 15.22 -1.74 9.74
C HIS A 24 14.41 -2.62 8.79
N LEU A 25 13.68 -2.04 7.82
CA LEU A 25 12.99 -2.80 6.79
C LEU A 25 13.96 -3.61 5.93
N ASP A 26 15.08 -3.02 5.50
CA ASP A 26 16.16 -3.72 4.80
C ASP A 26 16.75 -4.86 5.67
N TRP A 27 17.02 -4.57 6.94
CA TRP A 27 17.59 -5.54 7.89
C TRP A 27 16.67 -6.72 8.12
N TRP A 28 15.37 -6.48 8.37
CA TRP A 28 14.38 -7.55 8.57
C TRP A 28 14.14 -8.34 7.29
N ALA A 29 14.10 -7.69 6.14
CA ALA A 29 13.94 -8.37 4.85
C ALA A 29 15.08 -9.35 4.60
N ARG A 30 16.33 -8.93 4.82
CA ARG A 30 17.50 -9.82 4.71
C ARG A 30 17.41 -11.00 5.67
N ARG A 31 17.01 -10.79 6.92
CA ARG A 31 16.86 -11.87 7.92
C ARG A 31 15.76 -12.86 7.55
N LYS A 32 14.66 -12.40 6.98
CA LYS A 32 13.51 -13.24 6.62
C LYS A 32 13.61 -13.83 5.21
N GLY A 33 14.63 -13.47 4.45
CA GLY A 33 14.77 -13.89 3.05
C GLY A 33 13.76 -13.24 2.11
N ILE A 34 13.20 -12.07 2.48
CA ILE A 34 12.30 -11.29 1.64
C ILE A 34 13.13 -10.54 0.60
N ARG A 35 12.79 -10.68 -0.67
CA ARG A 35 13.54 -10.10 -1.78
C ARG A 35 12.96 -8.79 -2.29
N MET A 36 11.66 -8.58 -2.08
CA MET A 36 10.98 -7.37 -2.49
C MET A 36 10.11 -6.87 -1.35
N VAL A 37 10.21 -5.58 -1.04
CA VAL A 37 9.51 -4.93 0.07
C VAL A 37 8.81 -3.69 -0.45
N GLY A 38 7.53 -3.53 -0.13
CA GLY A 38 6.84 -2.27 -0.29
C GLY A 38 7.42 -1.22 0.66
N THR A 39 7.44 0.04 0.25
CA THR A 39 7.86 1.11 1.17
C THR A 39 6.79 1.43 2.21
N GLY A 40 5.53 1.18 1.86
CA GLY A 40 4.38 1.70 2.61
C GLY A 40 4.30 3.23 2.54
N ASP A 41 3.16 3.75 2.87
CA ASP A 41 2.90 5.14 3.31
C ASP A 41 3.45 6.25 2.38
N PHE A 42 3.54 6.01 1.07
CA PHE A 42 4.12 6.98 0.13
C PHE A 42 3.43 8.36 0.17
N THR A 43 2.20 8.43 0.65
CA THR A 43 1.47 9.70 0.74
C THR A 43 2.02 10.65 1.81
N HIS A 44 2.67 10.12 2.85
CA HIS A 44 3.16 10.95 3.95
C HIS A 44 4.41 11.75 3.53
N PRO A 45 4.39 13.10 3.60
CA PRO A 45 5.45 13.92 3.02
C PRO A 45 6.83 13.72 3.66
N ALA A 46 6.89 13.52 4.98
CA ALA A 46 8.16 13.25 5.65
C ALA A 46 8.72 11.87 5.27
N TRP A 47 7.84 10.86 5.07
CA TRP A 47 8.28 9.55 4.61
C TRP A 47 8.80 9.61 3.17
N ARG A 48 8.10 10.31 2.25
CA ARG A 48 8.62 10.52 0.88
C ARG A 48 9.98 11.20 0.85
N ALA A 49 10.20 12.18 1.72
CA ALA A 49 11.51 12.81 1.83
C ALA A 49 12.60 11.82 2.23
N GLU A 50 12.33 10.94 3.20
CA GLU A 50 13.25 9.87 3.60
C GLU A 50 13.47 8.83 2.48
N LEU A 51 12.41 8.43 1.79
CA LEU A 51 12.54 7.53 0.64
C LEU A 51 13.48 8.10 -0.42
N ARG A 52 13.33 9.38 -0.72
CA ARG A 52 14.15 10.09 -1.72
C ARG A 52 15.60 10.26 -1.30
N GLU A 53 15.84 10.48 -0.01
CA GLU A 53 17.19 10.63 0.56
C GLU A 53 17.93 9.27 0.65
N GLN A 54 17.22 8.21 1.02
CA GLN A 54 17.85 6.96 1.46
C GLN A 54 17.83 5.86 0.41
N LEU A 55 16.93 5.92 -0.58
CA LEU A 55 16.84 4.94 -1.64
C LEU A 55 17.61 5.39 -2.89
N VAL A 56 18.17 4.40 -3.58
CA VAL A 56 18.81 4.60 -4.89
C VAL A 56 18.17 3.65 -5.91
N PRO A 57 18.04 4.06 -7.18
CA PRO A 57 17.51 3.18 -8.23
C PRO A 57 18.31 1.87 -8.35
N ALA A 58 17.62 0.77 -8.55
CA ALA A 58 18.20 -0.56 -8.65
C ALA A 58 17.59 -1.40 -9.79
N GLY A 59 16.89 -0.74 -10.68
CA GLY A 59 16.20 -1.27 -11.86
C GLY A 59 14.97 -0.43 -12.16
N GLU A 60 14.23 -0.81 -13.17
CA GLU A 60 12.97 -0.15 -13.53
C GLU A 60 11.92 -0.38 -12.43
N GLY A 61 11.38 0.69 -11.88
CA GLY A 61 10.37 0.64 -10.83
C GLY A 61 10.84 0.13 -9.47
N VAL A 62 12.13 -0.18 -9.30
CA VAL A 62 12.65 -0.74 -8.05
C VAL A 62 13.86 0.03 -7.53
N TYR A 63 13.98 0.04 -6.22
CA TYR A 63 15.01 0.77 -5.47
C TYR A 63 15.77 -0.16 -4.53
N THR A 64 16.88 0.31 -3.99
CA THR A 64 17.58 -0.34 -2.88
C THR A 64 18.05 0.71 -1.89
N LEU A 65 18.18 0.31 -0.62
CA LEU A 65 18.73 1.18 0.41
C LEU A 65 20.19 1.51 0.11
N ARG A 66 20.60 2.76 0.29
CA ARG A 66 21.99 3.18 0.24
C ARG A 66 22.85 2.28 1.15
N GLN A 67 24.01 1.89 0.66
CA GLN A 67 24.87 0.92 1.35
C GLN A 67 25.36 1.43 2.73
N ASP A 68 25.62 2.73 2.84
CA ASP A 68 26.09 3.39 4.07
C ASP A 68 25.05 3.45 5.19
N LEU A 69 23.77 3.21 4.86
CA LEU A 69 22.65 3.21 5.81
C LEU A 69 22.26 1.80 6.27
N ARG A 70 22.86 0.75 5.71
CA ARG A 70 22.51 -0.63 6.07
C ARG A 70 23.00 -0.99 7.46
N LEU A 71 22.08 -1.55 8.24
CA LEU A 71 22.41 -2.07 9.55
C LEU A 71 23.32 -3.31 9.45
N PRO A 72 24.34 -3.43 10.34
CA PRO A 72 25.23 -4.57 10.40
C PRO A 72 24.54 -5.85 10.90
N ASP A 73 25.30 -6.95 10.96
CA ASP A 73 24.94 -8.21 11.63
C ASP A 73 23.78 -9.00 11.03
N VAL A 74 23.66 -8.99 9.72
CA VAL A 74 22.78 -9.93 9.00
C VAL A 74 23.64 -10.89 8.17
N ALA A 75 23.21 -12.16 8.12
CA ALA A 75 23.83 -13.15 7.25
C ALA A 75 23.96 -12.60 5.81
N PRO A 76 25.06 -12.91 5.10
CA PRO A 76 25.26 -12.46 3.75
C PRO A 76 24.11 -12.94 2.86
N GLY A 77 23.38 -12.00 2.29
CA GLY A 77 22.27 -12.21 1.38
C GLY A 77 22.16 -11.03 0.44
N GLU A 78 21.46 -11.23 -0.68
CA GLU A 78 21.17 -10.10 -1.56
C GLU A 78 20.30 -9.07 -0.84
N ALA A 79 20.63 -7.81 -1.06
CA ALA A 79 19.81 -6.71 -0.56
C ALA A 79 18.40 -6.79 -1.16
N PRO A 80 17.36 -6.52 -0.36
CA PRO A 80 16.00 -6.45 -0.89
C PRO A 80 15.86 -5.30 -1.88
N ARG A 81 14.87 -5.44 -2.76
CA ARG A 81 14.41 -4.36 -3.61
C ARG A 81 13.19 -3.71 -2.96
N PHE A 82 13.10 -2.40 -3.05
CA PHE A 82 11.94 -1.64 -2.58
C PHE A 82 11.09 -1.23 -3.77
N VAL A 83 9.78 -1.30 -3.59
CA VAL A 83 8.74 -0.79 -4.51
C VAL A 83 7.97 0.29 -3.78
N ILE A 84 7.64 1.39 -4.44
CA ILE A 84 6.87 2.47 -3.83
C ILE A 84 5.43 2.00 -3.65
N THR A 85 4.99 1.91 -2.39
CA THR A 85 3.64 1.45 -2.06
C THR A 85 3.00 2.34 -1.00
N GLY A 86 1.67 2.26 -0.88
CA GLY A 86 0.93 2.89 0.21
C GLY A 86 -0.53 2.48 0.23
N GLU A 87 -1.10 2.40 1.42
CA GLU A 87 -2.50 2.10 1.64
C GLU A 87 -3.31 3.38 1.84
N ILE A 88 -4.44 3.49 1.15
CA ILE A 88 -5.42 4.58 1.31
C ILE A 88 -6.69 4.02 1.90
N SER A 89 -7.18 4.62 3.01
CA SER A 89 -8.45 4.30 3.61
C SER A 89 -9.55 5.18 3.04
N CYS A 90 -10.45 4.59 2.25
CA CYS A 90 -11.62 5.26 1.69
C CYS A 90 -12.83 5.11 2.62
N ILE A 91 -13.38 6.22 3.14
CA ILE A 91 -14.60 6.24 3.96
C ILE A 91 -15.59 7.22 3.34
N TYR A 92 -16.68 6.70 2.80
CA TYR A 92 -17.65 7.51 2.05
C TYR A 92 -19.07 6.95 2.15
N LYS A 93 -20.06 7.72 1.67
CA LYS A 93 -21.46 7.27 1.57
C LYS A 93 -21.80 6.91 0.13
N ARG A 94 -22.32 5.70 -0.08
CA ARG A 94 -22.84 5.25 -1.38
C ARG A 94 -24.09 4.41 -1.19
N HIS A 95 -25.13 4.73 -1.94
CA HIS A 95 -26.45 4.07 -1.86
C HIS A 95 -27.02 4.05 -0.43
N GLY A 96 -26.89 5.16 0.31
CA GLY A 96 -27.40 5.31 1.68
C GLY A 96 -26.61 4.56 2.77
N ARG A 97 -25.53 3.83 2.42
CA ARG A 97 -24.67 3.09 3.36
C ARG A 97 -23.29 3.75 3.47
N THR A 98 -22.69 3.69 4.64
CA THR A 98 -21.27 4.05 4.81
C THR A 98 -20.43 2.89 4.32
N ARG A 99 -19.59 3.17 3.32
CA ARG A 99 -18.60 2.24 2.77
C ARG A 99 -17.23 2.55 3.36
N LYS A 100 -16.46 1.50 3.65
CA LYS A 100 -15.09 1.61 4.17
C LYS A 100 -14.26 0.56 3.48
N VAL A 101 -13.33 1.00 2.67
CA VAL A 101 -12.45 0.12 1.87
C VAL A 101 -11.03 0.62 1.96
N HIS A 102 -10.10 -0.28 2.17
CA HIS A 102 -8.67 -0.02 2.05
C HIS A 102 -8.18 -0.43 0.67
N ASN A 103 -7.36 0.40 0.08
CA ASN A 103 -6.79 0.17 -1.23
C ASN A 103 -5.28 0.39 -1.18
N LEU A 104 -4.53 -0.63 -1.56
CA LEU A 104 -3.09 -0.57 -1.72
C LEU A 104 -2.77 -0.09 -3.14
N ILE A 105 -1.84 0.84 -3.26
CA ILE A 105 -1.38 1.38 -4.54
C ILE A 105 0.12 1.14 -4.63
N LEU A 106 0.57 0.56 -5.76
CA LEU A 106 1.98 0.42 -6.12
C LEU A 106 2.28 1.39 -7.25
N LEU A 107 3.39 2.10 -7.13
CA LEU A 107 3.80 3.11 -8.08
C LEU A 107 5.19 2.80 -8.66
N PRO A 108 5.41 3.08 -9.96
CA PRO A 108 6.67 2.78 -10.62
C PRO A 108 7.81 3.74 -10.21
N SER A 109 7.49 4.89 -9.59
CA SER A 109 8.53 5.86 -9.25
C SER A 109 8.14 6.78 -8.10
N LEU A 110 9.13 7.46 -7.52
CA LEU A 110 8.92 8.51 -6.52
C LEU A 110 8.26 9.76 -7.12
N GLU A 111 8.47 10.03 -8.41
CA GLU A 111 7.82 11.12 -9.14
C GLU A 111 6.32 10.88 -9.24
N ALA A 112 5.91 9.65 -9.60
CA ALA A 112 4.49 9.24 -9.60
C ALA A 112 3.88 9.36 -8.20
N ALA A 113 4.64 9.02 -7.15
CA ALA A 113 4.20 9.17 -5.76
C ALA A 113 3.98 10.64 -5.37
N ASP A 114 4.85 11.55 -5.80
CA ASP A 114 4.69 12.99 -5.55
C ASP A 114 3.45 13.53 -6.26
N GLU A 115 3.27 13.17 -7.53
CA GLU A 115 2.14 13.65 -8.35
C GLU A 115 0.81 13.16 -7.79
N LEU A 116 0.69 11.86 -7.49
CA LEU A 116 -0.53 11.31 -6.90
C LEU A 116 -0.78 11.91 -5.50
N SER A 117 0.26 12.06 -4.68
CA SER A 117 0.13 12.67 -3.35
C SER A 117 -0.35 14.12 -3.41
N ALA A 118 0.13 14.92 -4.35
CA ALA A 118 -0.33 16.30 -4.52
C ALA A 118 -1.83 16.37 -4.88
N ARG A 119 -2.32 15.44 -5.71
CA ARG A 119 -3.75 15.34 -6.03
C ARG A 119 -4.58 14.89 -4.82
N LEU A 120 -4.07 13.93 -4.03
CA LEU A 120 -4.74 13.44 -2.81
C LEU A 120 -4.78 14.50 -1.71
N GLU A 121 -3.72 15.31 -1.57
CA GLU A 121 -3.65 16.42 -0.61
C GLU A 121 -4.73 17.48 -0.87
N ALA A 122 -5.08 17.72 -2.13
CA ALA A 122 -6.18 18.61 -2.50
C ALA A 122 -7.55 18.09 -2.06
N ILE A 123 -7.69 16.78 -1.80
CA ILE A 123 -8.93 16.13 -1.37
C ILE A 123 -9.01 16.02 0.15
N GLY A 124 -7.88 15.74 0.83
CA GLY A 124 -7.87 15.55 2.26
C GLY A 124 -6.49 15.54 2.91
N ASN A 125 -6.46 15.32 4.22
CA ASN A 125 -5.24 15.36 5.00
C ASN A 125 -4.43 14.08 4.83
N ILE A 126 -3.23 14.21 4.26
CA ILE A 126 -2.24 13.13 4.08
C ILE A 126 -1.01 13.28 5.00
N HIS A 127 -1.03 14.25 5.94
CA HIS A 127 0.13 14.58 6.79
C HIS A 127 0.08 13.94 8.18
N SER A 128 -1.11 13.50 8.62
CA SER A 128 -1.30 13.07 10.02
C SER A 128 -1.13 11.57 10.24
N ASP A 129 -1.10 10.78 9.17
CA ASP A 129 -1.01 9.31 9.21
C ASP A 129 -0.41 8.83 7.88
N GLY A 130 0.49 7.86 7.93
CA GLY A 130 1.05 7.23 6.74
C GLY A 130 -0.01 6.56 5.88
N ARG A 131 -1.09 6.07 6.51
CA ARG A 131 -2.29 5.58 5.87
C ARG A 131 -3.42 6.61 6.00
N PRO A 132 -3.56 7.56 5.08
CA PRO A 132 -4.56 8.62 5.18
C PRO A 132 -5.98 8.06 5.04
N ILE A 133 -6.91 8.68 5.79
CA ILE A 133 -8.34 8.43 5.65
C ILE A 133 -8.92 9.56 4.80
N LEU A 134 -9.45 9.20 3.64
CA LEU A 134 -10.04 10.14 2.71
C LEU A 134 -11.54 9.90 2.55
N GLY A 135 -12.30 10.99 2.46
CA GLY A 135 -13.72 10.98 2.11
C GLY A 135 -13.98 10.77 0.62
N LEU A 136 -13.17 9.90 -0.01
CA LEU A 136 -13.15 9.65 -1.44
C LEU A 136 -13.72 8.26 -1.73
N ASP A 137 -14.54 8.14 -2.78
CA ASP A 137 -15.02 6.84 -3.26
C ASP A 137 -13.84 6.02 -3.82
N SER A 138 -13.84 4.71 -3.57
CA SER A 138 -12.77 3.82 -4.06
C SER A 138 -12.68 3.80 -5.59
N ARG A 139 -13.83 3.96 -6.30
CA ARG A 139 -13.83 4.10 -7.75
C ARG A 139 -13.13 5.38 -8.18
N ASP A 140 -13.43 6.49 -7.52
CA ASP A 140 -12.83 7.78 -7.85
C ASP A 140 -11.33 7.80 -7.50
N LEU A 141 -10.93 7.08 -6.43
CA LEU A 141 -9.51 6.88 -6.11
C LEU A 141 -8.80 6.08 -7.22
N LEU A 142 -9.42 5.01 -7.73
CA LEU A 142 -8.88 4.23 -8.84
C LEU A 142 -8.74 5.09 -10.10
N GLU A 143 -9.78 5.84 -10.48
CA GLU A 143 -9.76 6.76 -11.62
C GLU A 143 -8.63 7.79 -11.46
N LEU A 144 -8.55 8.45 -10.30
CA LEU A 144 -7.50 9.41 -9.99
C LEU A 144 -6.09 8.80 -10.10
N THR A 145 -5.93 7.57 -9.64
CA THR A 145 -4.65 6.85 -9.68
C THR A 145 -4.23 6.57 -11.12
N LEU A 146 -5.13 6.03 -11.93
CA LEU A 146 -4.85 5.69 -13.34
C LEU A 146 -4.64 6.94 -14.21
N ASP A 147 -5.40 8.01 -13.95
CA ASP A 147 -5.22 9.30 -14.61
C ASP A 147 -3.87 9.96 -14.30
N THR A 148 -3.35 9.70 -13.10
CA THR A 148 -2.04 10.24 -12.67
C THR A 148 -0.91 9.36 -13.18
N CYS A 149 -1.06 8.05 -13.05
CA CYS A 149 -0.05 7.07 -13.41
C CYS A 149 -0.73 5.82 -13.99
N PRO A 150 -0.82 5.69 -15.32
CA PRO A 150 -1.43 4.52 -15.97
C PRO A 150 -0.73 3.20 -15.67
N ASP A 151 0.55 3.25 -15.27
CA ASP A 151 1.36 2.08 -14.90
C ASP A 151 1.27 1.74 -13.40
N ALA A 152 0.39 2.41 -12.65
CA ALA A 152 0.13 2.09 -11.26
C ALA A 152 -0.66 0.79 -11.12
N GLU A 153 -0.32 0.00 -10.10
CA GLU A 153 -1.14 -1.15 -9.71
C GLU A 153 -2.05 -0.76 -8.52
N PHE A 154 -3.34 -1.01 -8.70
CA PHE A 154 -4.36 -0.72 -7.69
C PHE A 154 -4.94 -2.03 -7.17
N ILE A 155 -4.76 -2.29 -5.88
CA ILE A 155 -5.06 -3.57 -5.24
C ILE A 155 -5.99 -3.33 -4.04
N PRO A 156 -7.28 -3.68 -4.12
CA PRO A 156 -8.13 -3.72 -2.92
C PRO A 156 -7.50 -4.60 -1.85
N ALA A 157 -7.28 -4.00 -0.66
CA ALA A 157 -6.54 -4.63 0.41
C ALA A 157 -7.42 -5.59 1.23
N HIS A 158 -6.82 -6.70 1.71
CA HIS A 158 -7.42 -7.69 2.64
C HIS A 158 -8.94 -7.86 2.47
N ILE A 159 -9.37 -8.20 1.25
CA ILE A 159 -10.76 -8.09 0.76
C ILE A 159 -11.82 -8.83 1.58
N TRP A 160 -11.43 -9.77 2.44
CA TRP A 160 -12.35 -10.59 3.26
C TRP A 160 -12.40 -10.17 4.73
N THR A 161 -11.70 -9.13 5.17
CA THR A 161 -11.80 -8.69 6.55
C THR A 161 -13.19 -8.09 6.82
N PRO A 162 -13.77 -8.22 8.04
CA PRO A 162 -15.13 -7.74 8.32
C PRO A 162 -15.31 -6.23 8.13
N HIS A 163 -14.23 -5.47 8.35
CA HIS A 163 -14.20 -4.01 8.24
C HIS A 163 -13.11 -3.56 7.27
N PHE A 164 -13.32 -2.39 6.66
CA PHE A 164 -12.35 -1.72 5.79
C PHE A 164 -11.87 -2.58 4.60
N SER A 165 -12.75 -3.38 4.06
CA SER A 165 -12.43 -4.27 2.96
C SER A 165 -13.51 -4.30 1.89
N LEU A 166 -13.11 -4.70 0.67
CA LEU A 166 -14.00 -4.71 -0.49
C LEU A 166 -15.23 -5.58 -0.27
N PHE A 167 -15.07 -6.79 0.26
CA PHE A 167 -16.16 -7.74 0.52
C PHE A 167 -16.50 -7.89 2.01
N GLY A 168 -16.13 -6.88 2.81
CA GLY A 168 -16.36 -6.89 4.25
C GLY A 168 -17.84 -6.81 4.62
N ALA A 169 -18.26 -7.68 5.53
CA ALA A 169 -19.67 -7.83 5.92
C ALA A 169 -20.33 -6.55 6.42
N PHE A 170 -19.59 -5.64 7.05
CA PHE A 170 -20.16 -4.43 7.66
C PHE A 170 -20.19 -3.22 6.74
N SER A 171 -19.24 -3.09 5.83
CA SER A 171 -19.09 -1.86 5.04
C SER A 171 -18.61 -2.09 3.60
N GLY A 172 -18.51 -3.34 3.19
CA GLY A 172 -18.08 -3.74 1.86
C GLY A 172 -19.21 -3.76 0.83
N PHE A 173 -18.90 -4.37 -0.29
CA PHE A 173 -19.74 -4.54 -1.47
C PHE A 173 -19.94 -6.02 -1.78
N ASP A 174 -20.89 -6.35 -2.64
CA ASP A 174 -21.16 -7.73 -3.03
C ASP A 174 -20.37 -8.15 -4.29
N SER A 175 -19.85 -7.18 -5.07
CA SER A 175 -19.00 -7.45 -6.24
C SER A 175 -18.03 -6.29 -6.54
N LEU A 176 -17.05 -6.56 -7.42
CA LEU A 176 -16.13 -5.55 -7.96
C LEU A 176 -16.91 -4.46 -8.73
N GLU A 177 -17.90 -4.86 -9.53
CA GLU A 177 -18.70 -3.95 -10.34
C GLU A 177 -19.55 -3.03 -9.46
N GLU A 178 -20.06 -3.51 -8.33
CA GLU A 178 -20.78 -2.65 -7.38
C GLU A 178 -19.87 -1.56 -6.81
N CYS A 179 -18.60 -1.87 -6.54
CA CYS A 179 -17.63 -0.93 -6.01
C CYS A 179 -17.03 -0.02 -7.09
N PHE A 180 -16.53 -0.58 -8.19
CA PHE A 180 -15.72 0.13 -9.18
C PHE A 180 -16.45 0.48 -10.47
N GLY A 181 -17.67 -0.06 -10.68
CA GLY A 181 -18.47 0.22 -11.87
C GLY A 181 -17.76 -0.17 -13.15
N ASP A 182 -17.68 0.76 -14.08
CA ASP A 182 -17.00 0.63 -15.38
C ASP A 182 -15.48 0.44 -15.27
N LEU A 183 -14.88 0.81 -14.14
CA LEU A 183 -13.45 0.60 -13.87
C LEU A 183 -13.12 -0.75 -13.23
N ALA A 184 -14.12 -1.60 -12.93
CA ALA A 184 -13.86 -2.93 -12.37
C ALA A 184 -12.84 -3.77 -13.18
N PRO A 185 -12.82 -3.74 -14.53
CA PRO A 185 -11.80 -4.44 -15.33
C PRO A 185 -10.37 -3.93 -15.14
N CYS A 186 -10.19 -2.74 -14.57
CA CYS A 186 -8.87 -2.15 -14.27
C CYS A 186 -8.29 -2.67 -12.94
N VAL A 187 -9.07 -3.38 -12.12
CA VAL A 187 -8.59 -4.03 -10.90
C VAL A 187 -8.03 -5.40 -11.26
N CYS A 188 -6.73 -5.48 -11.47
CA CYS A 188 -6.05 -6.69 -11.93
C CYS A 188 -5.63 -7.64 -10.79
N ALA A 189 -5.61 -7.15 -9.55
CA ALA A 189 -5.19 -7.91 -8.38
C ALA A 189 -6.03 -7.57 -7.14
N VAL A 190 -6.11 -8.49 -6.20
CA VAL A 190 -6.73 -8.31 -4.90
C VAL A 190 -5.88 -8.98 -3.81
N GLU A 191 -5.84 -8.42 -2.62
CA GLU A 191 -5.17 -9.04 -1.50
C GLU A 191 -6.14 -9.93 -0.73
N THR A 192 -5.87 -11.24 -0.67
CA THR A 192 -6.77 -12.23 -0.06
C THR A 192 -6.30 -12.76 1.29
N GLY A 193 -5.03 -12.64 1.61
CA GLY A 193 -4.35 -13.52 2.56
C GLY A 193 -3.81 -12.88 3.82
N LEU A 194 -4.66 -12.29 4.67
CA LEU A 194 -4.28 -12.13 6.06
C LEU A 194 -4.70 -13.37 6.87
N SER A 195 -3.99 -13.65 7.98
CA SER A 195 -4.33 -14.76 8.89
C SER A 195 -5.78 -14.72 9.38
N SER A 196 -6.35 -13.51 9.54
CA SER A 196 -7.77 -13.31 9.86
C SER A 196 -8.72 -13.72 8.71
N CYS A 197 -8.27 -13.65 7.46
CA CYS A 197 -9.05 -14.10 6.31
C CYS A 197 -9.05 -15.64 6.19
N LEU A 198 -7.96 -16.30 6.54
CA LEU A 198 -7.85 -17.76 6.49
C LEU A 198 -8.81 -18.46 7.47
N LEU A 199 -9.08 -17.84 8.62
CA LEU A 199 -10.07 -18.35 9.57
C LEU A 199 -11.50 -18.30 9.02
N TYR A 200 -11.84 -17.27 8.24
CA TYR A 200 -13.17 -17.15 7.63
C TYR A 200 -13.37 -18.05 6.41
N THR A 201 -12.32 -18.35 5.65
CA THR A 201 -12.41 -19.24 4.49
C THR A 201 -12.45 -20.73 4.88
N SER A 202 -11.93 -21.10 6.05
CA SER A 202 -12.01 -22.49 6.54
C SER A 202 -13.40 -22.85 7.09
N ASP A 203 -14.18 -21.88 7.55
CA ASP A 203 -15.54 -22.08 8.08
C ASP A 203 -16.63 -21.99 6.97
N ALA A 204 -16.26 -21.63 5.74
CA ALA A 204 -17.15 -21.54 4.60
C ALA A 204 -17.13 -22.81 3.71
N ALA A 205 -16.40 -23.85 4.13
CA ALA A 205 -16.28 -25.11 3.40
C ALA A 205 -17.22 -26.22 3.99
#